data_2bb9015ca14125440aaf1bc9e3962785
#
_entry.id   2bb9015ca14125440aaf1bc9e3962785
#
_cell.length_a   1.000
_cell.length_b   1.000
_cell.length_c   1.000
_cell.angle_alpha   90.00
_cell.angle_beta   90.00
_cell.angle_gamma   90.00
#
_symmetry.space_group_name_H-M   'P 1'
#
loop_
_entity.id
_entity.type
_entity.pdbx_description
1 polymer ?
#
loop_
_entity_poly.entity_id
_entity_poly.type
_entity_poly.pdbx_seq_one_letter_code
_entity_poly.pdbx_strand_id
1 'polypeptide(L)'
;MKRLLLTTLPATLIAVAALSAAPEFKSVWRSQDAAQVSFAGKKVAALVISQDDSLRMAGEEALVRELTARGLQAVATYRMAPKEELQNAERARGWFERANVEGVVALRPVSSEKRISYNDSLWMSPSYNTFWGYYGYGYTSVVVIGGVDRDTVITVESLIFSVPRNQLLWAAVSETRNPKTLQKFVEDLVKESVKQLQKQGLAKK
;
A
#
# COMPACT_ATOMS: atom_id res chain seq x y z
N MET A 1 15.13 -70.56 -19.62
CA MET A 1 14.87 -69.25 -20.19
C MET A 1 14.14 -68.41 -19.14
N LYS A 2 14.88 -67.53 -18.37
CA LYS A 2 14.30 -66.63 -17.33
C LYS A 2 14.06 -65.28 -17.98
N ARG A 3 12.77 -64.85 -18.06
CA ARG A 3 12.38 -63.51 -18.52
C ARG A 3 12.49 -62.53 -17.38
N LEU A 4 13.38 -61.54 -17.49
CA LEU A 4 13.50 -60.39 -16.60
C LEU A 4 12.40 -59.39 -16.99
N LEU A 5 11.47 -59.15 -16.08
CA LEU A 5 10.48 -58.08 -16.21
C LEU A 5 11.13 -56.80 -15.65
N LEU A 6 11.46 -55.85 -16.53
CA LEU A 6 11.85 -54.48 -16.13
C LEU A 6 10.56 -53.71 -15.80
N THR A 7 10.37 -53.42 -14.51
CA THR A 7 9.34 -52.47 -14.06
C THR A 7 9.90 -51.06 -14.12
N THR A 8 9.44 -50.27 -15.09
CA THR A 8 9.73 -48.83 -15.17
C THR A 8 8.82 -48.09 -14.19
N LEU A 9 9.40 -47.51 -13.16
CA LEU A 9 8.71 -46.58 -12.26
C LEU A 9 8.54 -45.21 -12.96
N PRO A 10 7.33 -44.62 -13.04
CA PRO A 10 7.18 -43.30 -13.55
C PRO A 10 7.68 -42.30 -12.50
N ALA A 11 8.70 -41.52 -12.85
CA ALA A 11 9.16 -40.39 -12.04
C ALA A 11 8.11 -39.28 -12.14
N THR A 12 7.27 -39.14 -11.14
CA THR A 12 6.33 -38.01 -10.99
C THR A 12 7.12 -36.74 -10.64
N LEU A 13 7.32 -35.89 -11.64
CA LEU A 13 7.91 -34.56 -11.44
C LEU A 13 6.89 -33.70 -10.69
N ILE A 14 7.05 -33.56 -9.39
CA ILE A 14 6.27 -32.59 -8.60
C ILE A 14 6.83 -31.21 -8.90
N ALA A 15 6.19 -30.49 -9.82
CA ALA A 15 6.45 -29.06 -10.03
C ALA A 15 5.97 -28.31 -8.79
N VAL A 16 6.87 -27.96 -7.89
CA VAL A 16 6.60 -27.01 -6.82
C VAL A 16 6.42 -25.65 -7.48
N ALA A 17 5.18 -25.28 -7.79
CA ALA A 17 4.85 -23.93 -8.18
C ALA A 17 5.17 -23.03 -6.97
N ALA A 18 6.19 -22.19 -7.09
CA ALA A 18 6.44 -21.12 -6.13
C ALA A 18 5.22 -20.19 -6.14
N LEU A 19 4.31 -20.40 -5.21
CA LEU A 19 3.16 -19.52 -4.98
C LEU A 19 3.73 -18.17 -4.53
N SER A 20 3.51 -17.13 -5.34
CA SER A 20 3.73 -15.77 -4.89
C SER A 20 2.84 -15.55 -3.67
N ALA A 21 3.44 -15.26 -2.52
CA ALA A 21 2.68 -15.04 -1.32
C ALA A 21 1.84 -13.75 -1.46
N ALA A 22 0.55 -13.84 -1.16
CA ALA A 22 -0.30 -12.67 -1.02
C ALA A 22 0.22 -11.80 0.14
N PRO A 23 -0.03 -10.47 0.14
CA PRO A 23 0.31 -9.60 1.26
C PRO A 23 -0.33 -10.09 2.55
N GLU A 24 0.48 -10.32 3.58
CA GLU A 24 0.05 -10.71 4.92
C GLU A 24 0.03 -9.49 5.82
N PHE A 25 -1.15 -9.13 6.37
CA PHE A 25 -1.25 -8.02 7.32
C PHE A 25 -0.74 -8.42 8.69
N LYS A 26 0.32 -7.75 9.16
CA LYS A 26 0.98 -8.00 10.46
C LYS A 26 0.41 -7.14 11.58
N SER A 27 -0.05 -5.94 11.23
CA SER A 27 -0.68 -5.01 12.15
C SER A 27 -1.82 -4.30 11.42
N VAL A 28 -2.94 -4.11 12.11
CA VAL A 28 -4.08 -3.34 11.62
C VAL A 28 -4.60 -2.49 12.77
N TRP A 29 -4.74 -1.20 12.53
CA TRP A 29 -5.28 -0.22 13.47
C TRP A 29 -6.43 0.56 12.82
N ARG A 30 -7.37 1.01 13.63
CA ARG A 30 -8.50 1.81 13.20
C ARG A 30 -8.87 2.85 14.25
N SER A 31 -9.05 4.10 13.81
CA SER A 31 -9.60 5.17 14.65
C SER A 31 -11.07 4.88 15.01
N GLN A 32 -11.47 5.26 16.21
CA GLN A 32 -12.89 5.23 16.62
C GLN A 32 -13.76 6.12 15.73
N ASP A 33 -13.21 7.22 15.23
CA ASP A 33 -13.90 8.17 14.35
C ASP A 33 -14.04 7.69 12.90
N ALA A 34 -13.35 6.63 12.51
CA ALA A 34 -13.38 6.13 11.13
C ALA A 34 -14.81 5.79 10.65
N ALA A 35 -15.68 5.34 11.56
CA ALA A 35 -17.08 5.03 11.23
C ALA A 35 -17.93 6.27 10.87
N GLN A 36 -17.46 7.47 11.24
CA GLN A 36 -18.15 8.74 10.99
C GLN A 36 -17.70 9.40 9.67
N VAL A 37 -16.71 8.81 8.97
CA VAL A 37 -16.16 9.35 7.73
C VAL A 37 -16.61 8.48 6.55
N SER A 38 -17.12 9.12 5.51
CA SER A 38 -17.45 8.48 4.24
C SER A 38 -16.80 9.24 3.10
N PHE A 39 -16.16 8.51 2.20
CA PHE A 39 -15.57 9.07 0.98
C PHE A 39 -16.48 8.87 -0.26
N ALA A 40 -17.72 8.43 -0.08
CA ALA A 40 -18.66 8.28 -1.19
C ALA A 40 -18.90 9.62 -1.90
N GLY A 41 -18.62 9.67 -3.21
CA GLY A 41 -18.74 10.89 -4.01
C GLY A 41 -17.66 11.95 -3.75
N LYS A 42 -16.66 11.65 -2.93
CA LYS A 42 -15.57 12.55 -2.58
C LYS A 42 -14.30 12.21 -3.32
N LYS A 43 -13.43 13.21 -3.48
CA LYS A 43 -12.14 13.03 -4.11
C LYS A 43 -11.13 12.43 -3.14
N VAL A 44 -10.52 11.33 -3.56
CA VAL A 44 -9.52 10.60 -2.78
C VAL A 44 -8.20 10.57 -3.55
N ALA A 45 -7.12 11.04 -2.94
CA ALA A 45 -5.80 10.98 -3.53
C ALA A 45 -5.18 9.60 -3.28
N ALA A 46 -4.62 9.04 -4.35
CA ALA A 46 -3.76 7.88 -4.32
C ALA A 46 -2.32 8.36 -4.18
N LEU A 47 -1.70 8.08 -3.04
CA LEU A 47 -0.34 8.52 -2.70
C LEU A 47 0.57 7.32 -2.50
N VAL A 48 1.66 7.25 -3.25
CA VAL A 48 2.74 6.29 -3.02
C VAL A 48 4.02 7.04 -2.69
N ILE A 49 4.54 6.87 -1.49
CA ILE A 49 5.78 7.50 -1.04
C ILE A 49 6.95 6.57 -1.40
N SER A 50 7.62 6.85 -2.51
CA SER A 50 8.77 6.10 -3.03
C SER A 50 9.77 7.03 -3.70
N GLN A 51 11.06 6.67 -3.68
CA GLN A 51 12.09 7.34 -4.48
C GLN A 51 12.08 6.86 -5.94
N ASP A 52 11.62 5.65 -6.18
CA ASP A 52 11.44 5.11 -7.53
C ASP A 52 10.16 5.68 -8.15
N ASP A 53 10.31 6.54 -9.16
CA ASP A 53 9.19 7.17 -9.86
C ASP A 53 8.33 6.16 -10.61
N SER A 54 8.92 5.12 -11.17
CA SER A 54 8.18 4.08 -11.89
C SER A 54 7.27 3.31 -10.93
N LEU A 55 7.81 2.93 -9.77
CA LEU A 55 7.05 2.27 -8.70
C LEU A 55 5.95 3.18 -8.16
N ARG A 56 6.27 4.46 -7.91
CA ARG A 56 5.33 5.47 -7.43
C ARG A 56 4.16 5.61 -8.39
N MET A 57 4.44 5.89 -9.67
CA MET A 57 3.40 6.08 -10.68
C MET A 57 2.56 4.82 -10.90
N ALA A 58 3.20 3.64 -11.00
CA ALA A 58 2.49 2.37 -11.16
C ALA A 58 1.57 2.07 -9.96
N GLY A 59 2.03 2.34 -8.75
CA GLY A 59 1.25 2.14 -7.52
C GLY A 59 0.08 3.12 -7.41
N GLU A 60 0.28 4.39 -7.72
CA GLU A 60 -0.79 5.39 -7.71
C GLU A 60 -1.86 5.09 -8.78
N GLU A 61 -1.47 4.66 -9.99
CA GLU A 61 -2.40 4.24 -11.04
C GLU A 61 -3.20 2.99 -10.64
N ALA A 62 -2.54 2.02 -10.01
CA ALA A 62 -3.21 0.83 -9.49
C ALA A 62 -4.24 1.20 -8.42
N LEU A 63 -3.88 2.08 -7.48
CA LEU A 63 -4.81 2.62 -6.46
C LEU A 63 -5.99 3.34 -7.12
N VAL A 64 -5.74 4.21 -8.09
CA VAL A 64 -6.80 4.96 -8.80
C VAL A 64 -7.78 3.98 -9.45
N ARG A 65 -7.31 2.97 -10.18
CA ARG A 65 -8.19 1.96 -10.79
C ARG A 65 -9.06 1.24 -9.77
N GLU A 66 -8.45 0.74 -8.69
CA GLU A 66 -9.16 -0.02 -7.66
C GLU A 66 -10.15 0.84 -6.85
N LEU A 67 -9.78 2.07 -6.51
CA LEU A 67 -10.65 2.99 -5.79
C LEU A 67 -11.83 3.46 -6.67
N THR A 68 -11.57 3.77 -7.94
CA THR A 68 -12.60 4.16 -8.90
C THR A 68 -13.59 3.02 -9.17
N ALA A 69 -13.11 1.79 -9.30
CA ALA A 69 -13.97 0.61 -9.44
C ALA A 69 -14.93 0.42 -8.25
N ARG A 70 -14.65 1.05 -7.10
CA ARG A 70 -15.48 1.04 -5.89
C ARG A 70 -16.26 2.34 -5.66
N GLY A 71 -16.39 3.16 -6.70
CA GLY A 71 -17.23 4.36 -6.70
C GLY A 71 -16.63 5.58 -6.01
N LEU A 72 -15.30 5.61 -5.82
CA LEU A 72 -14.60 6.79 -5.30
C LEU A 72 -14.08 7.65 -6.48
N GLN A 73 -13.99 8.96 -6.28
CA GLN A 73 -13.34 9.85 -7.23
C GLN A 73 -11.84 9.88 -6.96
N ALA A 74 -11.12 8.87 -7.45
CA ALA A 74 -9.70 8.73 -7.17
C ALA A 74 -8.82 9.54 -8.13
N VAL A 75 -7.73 10.12 -7.62
CA VAL A 75 -6.73 10.86 -8.39
C VAL A 75 -5.32 10.48 -7.93
N ALA A 76 -4.42 10.23 -8.89
CA ALA A 76 -3.01 9.99 -8.60
C ALA A 76 -2.31 11.31 -8.21
N THR A 77 -1.51 11.30 -7.14
CA THR A 77 -0.84 12.52 -6.67
C THR A 77 0.14 13.07 -7.70
N TYR A 78 0.85 12.22 -8.44
CA TYR A 78 1.79 12.66 -9.48
C TYR A 78 1.11 13.43 -10.65
N ARG A 79 -0.21 13.29 -10.82
CA ARG A 79 -1.00 14.07 -11.79
C ARG A 79 -1.49 15.39 -11.22
N MET A 80 -1.45 15.56 -9.89
CA MET A 80 -1.94 16.75 -9.22
C MET A 80 -0.92 17.87 -9.20
N ALA A 81 0.37 17.52 -9.02
CA ALA A 81 1.45 18.47 -8.83
C ALA A 81 2.80 17.95 -9.34
N PRO A 82 3.75 18.86 -9.66
CA PRO A 82 5.13 18.49 -9.95
C PRO A 82 5.77 17.74 -8.77
N LYS A 83 6.74 16.88 -9.09
CA LYS A 83 7.44 16.03 -8.09
C LYS A 83 8.07 16.86 -6.98
N GLU A 84 8.73 17.94 -7.35
CA GLU A 84 9.44 18.84 -6.42
C GLU A 84 8.50 19.51 -5.41
N GLU A 85 7.26 19.77 -5.84
CA GLU A 85 6.20 20.29 -4.97
C GLU A 85 5.65 19.22 -4.04
N LEU A 86 5.49 17.98 -4.54
CA LEU A 86 5.00 16.85 -3.77
C LEU A 86 5.99 16.36 -2.69
N GLN A 87 7.29 16.58 -2.85
CA GLN A 87 8.28 16.15 -1.86
C GLN A 87 8.35 17.04 -0.60
N ASN A 88 7.63 18.16 -0.59
CA ASN A 88 7.59 19.10 0.53
C ASN A 88 6.15 19.27 1.02
N ALA A 89 5.89 18.97 2.29
CA ALA A 89 4.55 19.01 2.87
C ALA A 89 3.87 20.38 2.78
N GLU A 90 4.62 21.47 3.01
CA GLU A 90 4.11 22.84 2.95
C GLU A 90 3.66 23.20 1.52
N ARG A 91 4.48 22.86 0.53
CA ARG A 91 4.17 23.13 -0.89
C ARG A 91 3.05 22.23 -1.41
N ALA A 92 3.05 20.95 -1.01
CA ALA A 92 2.02 20.00 -1.40
C ALA A 92 0.63 20.40 -0.92
N ARG A 93 0.53 21.00 0.28
CA ARG A 93 -0.75 21.39 0.90
C ARG A 93 -1.65 22.18 -0.05
N GLY A 94 -1.12 23.22 -0.68
CA GLY A 94 -1.89 24.05 -1.62
C GLY A 94 -2.39 23.29 -2.85
N TRP A 95 -1.71 22.22 -3.28
CA TRP A 95 -2.17 21.37 -4.37
C TRP A 95 -3.32 20.46 -3.95
N PHE A 96 -3.27 19.86 -2.76
CA PHE A 96 -4.36 19.07 -2.20
C PHE A 96 -5.61 19.91 -1.97
N GLU A 97 -5.47 21.13 -1.46
CA GLU A 97 -6.57 22.08 -1.26
C GLU A 97 -7.23 22.49 -2.58
N ARG A 98 -6.45 22.93 -3.59
CA ARG A 98 -6.96 23.27 -4.93
C ARG A 98 -7.66 22.09 -5.62
N ALA A 99 -7.17 20.89 -5.41
CA ALA A 99 -7.78 19.68 -5.95
C ALA A 99 -9.03 19.23 -5.17
N ASN A 100 -9.39 19.87 -4.05
CA ASN A 100 -10.48 19.48 -3.16
C ASN A 100 -10.37 18.01 -2.73
N VAL A 101 -9.18 17.60 -2.30
CA VAL A 101 -8.95 16.23 -1.81
C VAL A 101 -9.49 16.11 -0.39
N GLU A 102 -10.39 15.15 -0.17
CA GLU A 102 -10.99 14.90 1.14
C GLU A 102 -10.40 13.66 1.83
N GLY A 103 -9.94 12.69 1.06
CA GLY A 103 -9.31 11.48 1.58
C GLY A 103 -7.97 11.20 0.92
N VAL A 104 -7.11 10.48 1.62
CA VAL A 104 -5.85 9.95 1.06
C VAL A 104 -5.73 8.48 1.40
N VAL A 105 -5.42 7.67 0.39
CA VAL A 105 -4.90 6.31 0.58
C VAL A 105 -3.41 6.36 0.28
N ALA A 106 -2.61 6.19 1.33
CA ALA A 106 -1.15 6.26 1.26
C ALA A 106 -0.53 4.86 1.37
N LEU A 107 0.41 4.55 0.49
CA LEU A 107 1.27 3.37 0.55
C LEU A 107 2.71 3.82 0.69
N ARG A 108 3.46 3.23 1.63
CA ARG A 108 4.86 3.51 1.85
C ARG A 108 5.65 2.24 2.12
N PRO A 109 6.60 1.86 1.27
CA PRO A 109 7.58 0.84 1.61
C PRO A 109 8.41 1.25 2.82
N VAL A 110 8.64 0.30 3.72
CA VAL A 110 9.48 0.49 4.91
C VAL A 110 10.55 -0.58 4.97
N SER A 111 11.67 -0.30 5.67
CA SER A 111 12.74 -1.26 5.82
C SER A 111 12.30 -2.44 6.69
N SER A 112 12.45 -3.65 6.16
CA SER A 112 12.26 -4.89 6.92
C SER A 112 13.32 -5.11 8.00
N GLU A 113 14.47 -4.43 7.90
CA GLU A 113 15.58 -4.54 8.87
C GLU A 113 15.29 -3.75 10.16
N LYS A 114 14.52 -2.67 10.05
CA LYS A 114 14.11 -1.90 11.22
C LYS A 114 12.91 -2.58 11.89
N ARG A 115 13.11 -3.14 13.06
CA ARG A 115 12.01 -3.66 13.90
C ARG A 115 11.22 -2.50 14.49
N ILE A 116 10.27 -1.99 13.72
CA ILE A 116 9.30 -1.00 14.19
C ILE A 116 8.17 -1.75 14.90
N SER A 117 7.88 -1.37 16.14
CA SER A 117 6.73 -1.90 16.86
C SER A 117 5.48 -1.13 16.45
N TYR A 118 4.68 -1.71 15.58
CA TYR A 118 3.42 -1.12 15.10
C TYR A 118 2.30 -1.37 16.11
N ASN A 119 2.15 -0.46 17.05
CA ASN A 119 1.14 -0.47 18.10
C ASN A 119 0.37 0.86 18.15
N ASP A 120 -0.62 0.94 19.03
CA ASP A 120 -1.46 2.12 19.17
C ASP A 120 -0.66 3.40 19.46
N SER A 121 0.39 3.31 20.29
CA SER A 121 1.25 4.46 20.61
C SER A 121 1.95 5.03 19.37
N LEU A 122 2.38 4.16 18.44
CA LEU A 122 2.98 4.60 17.19
C LEU A 122 1.95 5.29 16.29
N TRP A 123 0.79 4.66 16.09
CA TRP A 123 -0.27 5.21 15.23
C TRP A 123 -0.83 6.53 15.76
N MET A 124 -0.81 6.72 17.07
CA MET A 124 -1.23 7.96 17.73
C MET A 124 -0.13 9.01 17.86
N SER A 125 1.10 8.72 17.43
CA SER A 125 2.20 9.68 17.46
C SER A 125 2.01 10.81 16.43
N PRO A 126 2.62 12.00 16.63
CA PRO A 126 2.49 13.15 15.71
C PRO A 126 2.90 12.85 14.26
N SER A 127 3.83 11.92 14.07
CA SER A 127 4.28 11.50 12.73
C SER A 127 3.32 10.58 12.00
N TYR A 128 2.30 10.04 12.67
CA TYR A 128 1.36 9.08 12.08
C TYR A 128 -0.10 9.49 12.20
N ASN A 129 -0.52 10.12 13.31
CA ASN A 129 -1.93 10.41 13.58
C ASN A 129 -2.51 11.53 12.73
N THR A 130 -1.66 12.35 12.08
CA THR A 130 -2.08 13.42 11.18
C THR A 130 -1.57 13.18 9.76
N PHE A 131 -2.35 13.62 8.77
CA PHE A 131 -1.95 13.46 7.36
C PHE A 131 -0.65 14.20 7.05
N TRP A 132 -0.55 15.46 7.45
CA TRP A 132 0.63 16.27 7.14
C TRP A 132 1.87 15.88 7.95
N GLY A 133 1.69 15.36 9.17
CA GLY A 133 2.76 14.74 9.94
C GLY A 133 3.33 13.51 9.24
N TYR A 134 2.45 12.60 8.82
CA TYR A 134 2.85 11.40 8.09
C TYR A 134 3.45 11.73 6.72
N TYR A 135 2.89 12.69 6.01
CA TYR A 135 3.38 13.13 4.72
C TYR A 135 4.85 13.58 4.81
N GLY A 136 5.14 14.53 5.72
CA GLY A 136 6.51 15.02 5.94
C GLY A 136 7.46 13.91 6.41
N TYR A 137 7.06 13.11 7.39
CA TYR A 137 7.83 11.98 7.89
C TYR A 137 8.11 10.94 6.79
N GLY A 138 7.09 10.60 6.00
CA GLY A 138 7.18 9.61 4.92
C GLY A 138 8.25 9.97 3.91
N TYR A 139 8.28 11.20 3.42
CA TYR A 139 9.27 11.66 2.43
C TYR A 139 10.70 11.79 3.01
N THR A 140 10.87 12.01 4.32
CA THR A 140 12.20 12.04 4.96
C THR A 140 12.75 10.65 5.29
N SER A 141 11.91 9.63 5.30
CA SER A 141 12.26 8.25 5.71
C SER A 141 12.00 7.22 4.60
N VAL A 142 12.13 7.62 3.34
CA VAL A 142 11.89 6.75 2.18
C VAL A 142 12.94 5.66 2.09
N VAL A 143 12.50 4.45 1.80
CA VAL A 143 13.33 3.28 1.55
C VAL A 143 13.29 2.94 0.06
N VAL A 144 14.44 2.60 -0.52
CA VAL A 144 14.51 2.08 -1.88
C VAL A 144 14.22 0.59 -1.84
N ILE A 145 13.21 0.15 -2.60
CA ILE A 145 13.01 -1.28 -2.84
C ILE A 145 14.05 -1.71 -3.89
N GLY A 146 14.95 -2.60 -3.47
CA GLY A 146 15.88 -3.26 -4.39
C GLY A 146 15.16 -4.20 -5.36
N GLY A 147 15.92 -4.90 -6.20
CA GLY A 147 15.39 -5.95 -7.06
C GLY A 147 14.66 -7.04 -6.25
N VAL A 148 13.77 -7.79 -6.92
CA VAL A 148 13.06 -8.91 -6.31
C VAL A 148 13.91 -10.17 -6.52
N ASP A 149 14.57 -10.64 -5.45
CA ASP A 149 15.36 -11.88 -5.42
C ASP A 149 14.70 -12.93 -4.53
N ARG A 150 15.30 -14.12 -4.49
CA ARG A 150 14.94 -15.15 -3.51
C ARG A 150 15.17 -14.59 -2.10
N ASP A 151 14.24 -14.88 -1.20
CA ASP A 151 14.23 -14.41 0.20
C ASP A 151 13.93 -12.90 0.37
N THR A 152 13.48 -12.23 -0.67
CA THR A 152 13.01 -10.83 -0.56
C THR A 152 11.75 -10.75 0.27
N VAL A 153 11.78 -9.89 1.30
CA VAL A 153 10.60 -9.49 2.09
C VAL A 153 10.36 -8.01 1.88
N ILE A 154 9.18 -7.66 1.36
CA ILE A 154 8.77 -6.26 1.20
C ILE A 154 7.73 -5.94 2.25
N THR A 155 8.03 -4.98 3.11
CA THR A 155 7.12 -4.46 4.13
C THR A 155 6.54 -3.13 3.66
N VAL A 156 5.21 -2.98 3.75
CA VAL A 156 4.53 -1.76 3.34
C VAL A 156 3.54 -1.30 4.40
N GLU A 157 3.60 -0.02 4.71
CA GLU A 157 2.54 0.69 5.43
C GLU A 157 1.45 1.10 4.45
N SER A 158 0.19 0.84 4.82
CA SER A 158 -1.00 1.28 4.10
C SER A 158 -1.85 2.11 5.06
N LEU A 159 -2.05 3.39 4.77
CA LEU A 159 -2.73 4.32 5.65
C LEU A 159 -3.86 5.05 4.91
N ILE A 160 -4.90 5.41 5.67
CA ILE A 160 -6.03 6.17 5.17
C ILE A 160 -6.24 7.38 6.06
N PHE A 161 -6.29 8.54 5.43
CA PHE A 161 -6.46 9.81 6.13
C PHE A 161 -7.70 10.56 5.66
N SER A 162 -8.30 11.31 6.59
CA SER A 162 -9.17 12.44 6.26
C SER A 162 -8.30 13.70 6.18
N VAL A 163 -8.27 14.35 5.02
CA VAL A 163 -7.51 15.60 4.82
C VAL A 163 -8.15 16.77 5.56
N PRO A 164 -9.48 17.00 5.50
CA PRO A 164 -10.12 18.11 6.24
C PRO A 164 -9.97 18.00 7.76
N ARG A 165 -9.96 16.76 8.29
CA ARG A 165 -9.75 16.53 9.72
C ARG A 165 -8.28 16.45 10.10
N ASN A 166 -7.38 16.40 9.10
CA ASN A 166 -5.96 16.11 9.28
C ASN A 166 -5.72 14.89 10.18
N GLN A 167 -6.46 13.80 9.98
CA GLN A 167 -6.57 12.68 10.91
C GLN A 167 -6.37 11.33 10.21
N LEU A 168 -5.59 10.45 10.86
CA LEU A 168 -5.48 9.03 10.50
C LEU A 168 -6.79 8.31 10.86
N LEU A 169 -7.35 7.58 9.90
CA LEU A 169 -8.57 6.80 10.07
C LEU A 169 -8.30 5.31 10.18
N TRP A 170 -7.33 4.82 9.41
CA TRP A 170 -6.97 3.42 9.38
C TRP A 170 -5.51 3.26 8.97
N ALA A 171 -4.85 2.29 9.56
CA ALA A 171 -3.48 1.94 9.22
C ALA A 171 -3.28 0.43 9.25
N ALA A 172 -2.43 -0.08 8.39
CA ALA A 172 -1.98 -1.44 8.42
C ALA A 172 -0.54 -1.56 7.93
N VAL A 173 0.12 -2.62 8.39
CA VAL A 173 1.43 -3.04 7.88
C VAL A 173 1.28 -4.42 7.30
N SER A 174 1.74 -4.59 6.08
CA SER A 174 1.76 -5.87 5.39
C SER A 174 3.17 -6.29 5.01
N GLU A 175 3.42 -7.59 4.99
CA GLU A 175 4.62 -8.20 4.43
C GLU A 175 4.26 -9.06 3.24
N THR A 176 5.07 -8.99 2.20
CA THR A 176 5.00 -9.89 1.06
C THR A 176 6.36 -10.56 0.89
N ARG A 177 6.35 -11.88 0.86
CA ARG A 177 7.57 -12.69 0.68
C ARG A 177 7.67 -13.16 -0.76
N ASN A 178 8.87 -13.05 -1.31
CA ASN A 178 9.23 -13.56 -2.63
C ASN A 178 8.18 -13.19 -3.72
N PRO A 179 7.85 -11.91 -3.91
CA PRO A 179 6.94 -11.52 -4.97
C PRO A 179 7.53 -11.88 -6.32
N LYS A 180 6.71 -12.36 -7.25
CA LYS A 180 7.18 -12.79 -8.60
C LYS A 180 7.76 -11.64 -9.41
N THR A 181 7.12 -10.50 -9.35
CA THR A 181 7.53 -9.25 -9.97
C THR A 181 7.06 -8.10 -9.12
N LEU A 182 7.75 -6.96 -9.23
CA LEU A 182 7.36 -5.74 -8.53
C LEU A 182 5.97 -5.25 -8.96
N GLN A 183 5.63 -5.38 -10.25
CA GLN A 183 4.30 -5.02 -10.76
C GLN A 183 3.20 -5.86 -10.11
N LYS A 184 3.36 -7.19 -10.10
CA LYS A 184 2.39 -8.09 -9.47
C LYS A 184 2.24 -7.84 -7.98
N PHE A 185 3.35 -7.56 -7.29
CA PHE A 185 3.35 -7.16 -5.89
C PHE A 185 2.49 -5.90 -5.65
N VAL A 186 2.67 -4.86 -6.46
CA VAL A 186 1.90 -3.60 -6.35
C VAL A 186 0.41 -3.86 -6.57
N GLU A 187 0.05 -4.62 -7.60
CA GLU A 187 -1.35 -4.97 -7.89
C GLU A 187 -2.02 -5.73 -6.72
N ASP A 188 -1.35 -6.75 -6.18
CA ASP A 188 -1.88 -7.56 -5.09
C ASP A 188 -1.99 -6.74 -3.79
N LEU A 189 -0.99 -5.91 -3.49
CA LEU A 189 -1.00 -5.02 -2.32
C LEU A 189 -2.16 -4.02 -2.39
N VAL A 190 -2.31 -3.34 -3.52
CA VAL A 190 -3.38 -2.36 -3.73
C VAL A 190 -4.74 -3.02 -3.60
N LYS A 191 -4.95 -4.16 -4.25
CA LYS A 191 -6.20 -4.92 -4.20
C LYS A 191 -6.57 -5.31 -2.76
N GLU A 192 -5.62 -5.85 -1.99
CA GLU A 192 -5.88 -6.23 -0.60
C GLU A 192 -6.06 -5.02 0.31
N SER A 193 -5.30 -3.93 0.13
CA SER A 193 -5.49 -2.68 0.88
C SER A 193 -6.86 -2.07 0.65
N VAL A 194 -7.32 -2.00 -0.59
CA VAL A 194 -8.65 -1.46 -0.92
C VAL A 194 -9.78 -2.38 -0.46
N LYS A 195 -9.57 -3.70 -0.45
CA LYS A 195 -10.49 -4.66 0.16
C LYS A 195 -10.63 -4.45 1.68
N GLN A 196 -9.55 -4.08 2.37
CA GLN A 196 -9.63 -3.69 3.78
C GLN A 196 -10.43 -2.40 3.96
N LEU A 197 -10.28 -1.40 3.08
CA LEU A 197 -11.12 -0.20 3.05
C LEU A 197 -12.62 -0.53 3.03
N GLN A 198 -13.02 -1.45 2.15
CA GLN A 198 -14.42 -1.91 2.07
C GLN A 198 -14.90 -2.58 3.35
N LYS A 199 -14.07 -3.47 3.93
CA LYS A 199 -14.39 -4.13 5.21
C LYS A 199 -14.58 -3.13 6.34
N GLN A 200 -13.89 -1.99 6.28
CA GLN A 200 -13.98 -0.93 7.27
C GLN A 200 -15.13 0.07 7.00
N GLY A 201 -15.87 -0.10 5.91
CA GLY A 201 -16.98 0.78 5.54
C GLY A 201 -16.56 2.14 4.97
N LEU A 202 -15.27 2.32 4.63
CA LEU A 202 -14.71 3.56 4.07
C LEU A 202 -14.84 3.63 2.54
N ALA A 203 -15.15 2.52 1.89
CA ALA A 203 -15.53 2.43 0.47
C ALA A 203 -16.76 1.54 0.31
N LYS A 204 -17.53 1.74 -0.78
CA LYS A 204 -18.68 0.87 -1.10
C LYS A 204 -18.21 -0.55 -1.49
N LYS A 205 -19.10 -1.52 -1.24
CA LYS A 205 -18.93 -2.89 -1.75
C LYS A 205 -19.09 -2.94 -3.25
#